data_15346d8c43469a48608c6d7bd451dd72
#
_entry.id   15346d8c43469a48608c6d7bd451dd72
#
_cell.length_a   1.000
_cell.length_b   1.000
_cell.length_c   1.000
_cell.angle_alpha   90.00
_cell.angle_beta   90.00
_cell.angle_gamma   90.00
#
_symmetry.space_group_name_H-M   'P 1'
#
loop_
_entity.id
_entity.type
_entity.pdbx_description
1 polymer ?
#
loop_
_entity_poly.entity_id
_entity_poly.type
_entity_poly.pdbx_seq_one_letter_code
_entity_poly.pdbx_strand_id
1 'polypeptide(L)'
;MQTSNTDYFFQSTAQLENAERKRLKSKNSNGEPIKLQSKVLAIAADPTRGDAVFLAESSGTARRLVLETGESAAVYKGPTAPLPCICLSTDGSTLYAGCWDRSIWSWDVKSRKPGHKFTGHTDFVKAVIYVNSGGRNLLISGGADADVIIWDVITGSRLHVLKGHTHKIQCLAADPIARAEGSPLTIFSASSGQGIQSFSITPSLGDTVLSDPFKVHETSIYKIFFDEDGDLWTASADNIARCLTRESGWKSETALEHPDYVKDIVVDEARGWVITACRDEEVRLWDRATGELHHTFSGHFEEVTGLLVLGSKVISVSIDATVRQWPLDPKEIQLAKAAEKEKEAGVEPAPEPAPESMLTEEEERELDDLLNDS
;
A
#
# COMPACT_ATOMS: atom_id res chain seq x y z
N MET A 1 -43.44 -21.20 7.07
CA MET A 1 -42.67 -20.81 5.89
C MET A 1 -41.27 -21.35 6.08
N GLN A 2 -40.92 -22.43 5.42
CA GLN A 2 -39.57 -22.98 5.42
C GLN A 2 -38.73 -22.16 4.42
N THR A 3 -37.74 -21.46 4.91
CA THR A 3 -36.73 -20.77 4.06
C THR A 3 -35.76 -21.82 3.52
N SER A 4 -35.88 -22.13 2.24
CA SER A 4 -34.99 -23.03 1.52
C SER A 4 -33.70 -22.30 1.08
N ASN A 5 -32.95 -21.77 2.02
CA ASN A 5 -31.63 -21.20 1.73
C ASN A 5 -30.58 -22.24 2.12
N THR A 6 -30.09 -22.99 1.14
CA THR A 6 -29.10 -24.08 1.26
C THR A 6 -27.73 -23.60 1.76
N ASP A 7 -27.45 -22.29 1.76
CA ASP A 7 -26.18 -21.72 2.16
C ASP A 7 -25.91 -21.73 3.67
N TYR A 8 -26.93 -21.99 4.48
CA TYR A 8 -26.79 -22.02 5.95
C TYR A 8 -26.47 -23.40 6.53
N PHE A 9 -26.47 -24.47 5.75
CA PHE A 9 -26.35 -25.83 6.27
C PHE A 9 -24.93 -26.32 6.53
N PHE A 10 -23.88 -25.57 6.11
CA PHE A 10 -22.48 -25.99 6.21
C PHE A 10 -21.50 -24.94 6.74
N GLN A 11 -21.96 -23.91 7.43
CA GLN A 11 -21.05 -22.95 8.07
C GLN A 11 -20.52 -23.56 9.39
N SER A 12 -19.19 -23.69 9.50
CA SER A 12 -18.59 -24.07 10.77
C SER A 12 -18.76 -22.98 11.82
N THR A 13 -18.82 -23.35 13.10
CA THR A 13 -18.90 -22.41 14.24
C THR A 13 -17.81 -21.33 14.13
N ALA A 14 -16.59 -21.71 13.75
CA ALA A 14 -15.47 -20.80 13.53
C ALA A 14 -15.71 -19.78 12.38
N GLN A 15 -16.45 -20.17 11.33
CA GLN A 15 -16.82 -19.24 10.25
C GLN A 15 -17.85 -18.21 10.73
N LEU A 16 -18.81 -18.63 11.55
CA LEU A 16 -19.82 -17.74 12.14
C LEU A 16 -19.19 -16.75 13.12
N GLU A 17 -18.32 -17.22 14.00
CA GLU A 17 -17.57 -16.37 14.95
C GLU A 17 -16.70 -15.35 14.22
N ASN A 18 -16.01 -15.77 13.15
CA ASN A 18 -15.19 -14.87 12.34
C ASN A 18 -16.04 -13.83 11.59
N ALA A 19 -17.19 -14.23 11.05
CA ALA A 19 -18.12 -13.31 10.40
C ALA A 19 -18.68 -12.28 11.40
N GLU A 20 -19.02 -12.69 12.62
CA GLU A 20 -19.50 -11.81 13.68
C GLU A 20 -18.39 -10.83 14.12
N ARG A 21 -17.16 -11.33 14.34
CA ARG A 21 -15.99 -10.50 14.65
C ARG A 21 -15.78 -9.43 13.58
N LYS A 22 -15.80 -9.80 12.30
CA LYS A 22 -15.67 -8.87 11.18
C LYS A 22 -16.80 -7.85 11.13
N ARG A 23 -18.03 -8.28 11.38
CA ARG A 23 -19.21 -7.40 11.45
C ARG A 23 -19.09 -6.36 12.58
N LEU A 24 -18.55 -6.74 13.72
CA LEU A 24 -18.28 -5.82 14.83
C LEU A 24 -17.14 -4.87 14.48
N LYS A 25 -16.01 -5.39 13.96
CA LYS A 25 -14.86 -4.59 13.54
C LYS A 25 -15.21 -3.58 12.42
N SER A 26 -16.11 -3.92 11.50
CA SER A 26 -16.51 -3.04 10.39
C SER A 26 -17.24 -1.76 10.81
N LYS A 27 -17.69 -1.69 12.06
CA LYS A 27 -18.41 -0.53 12.62
C LYS A 27 -17.48 0.49 13.28
N ASN A 28 -16.18 0.15 13.49
CA ASN A 28 -15.28 1.07 14.14
C ASN A 28 -14.92 2.27 13.22
N SER A 29 -14.62 3.38 13.83
CA SER A 29 -14.21 4.63 13.18
C SER A 29 -12.71 4.90 13.28
N ASN A 30 -11.91 3.94 13.78
CA ASN A 30 -10.49 4.13 13.99
C ASN A 30 -9.77 4.40 12.66
N GLY A 31 -8.85 5.36 12.65
CA GLY A 31 -8.13 5.75 11.44
C GLY A 31 -8.99 6.41 10.37
N GLU A 32 -10.12 7.03 10.75
CA GLU A 32 -10.97 7.84 9.84
C GLU A 32 -11.28 7.13 8.50
N PRO A 33 -12.02 6.00 8.52
CA PRO A 33 -12.16 5.14 7.36
C PRO A 33 -12.89 5.81 6.19
N ILE A 34 -12.22 5.98 5.07
CA ILE A 34 -12.83 6.34 3.80
C ILE A 34 -13.29 5.05 3.12
N LYS A 35 -14.61 4.87 2.97
CA LYS A 35 -15.21 3.66 2.40
C LYS A 35 -15.33 3.76 0.91
N LEU A 36 -14.85 2.73 0.21
CA LEU A 36 -14.94 2.57 -1.23
C LEU A 36 -15.91 1.44 -1.59
N GLN A 37 -16.24 1.32 -2.88
CA GLN A 37 -17.15 0.27 -3.37
C GLN A 37 -16.42 -1.04 -3.72
N SER A 38 -15.10 -0.99 -3.84
CA SER A 38 -14.27 -2.10 -4.31
C SER A 38 -13.07 -2.28 -3.39
N LYS A 39 -12.60 -3.52 -3.26
CA LYS A 39 -11.39 -3.87 -2.52
C LYS A 39 -10.20 -3.11 -3.07
N VAL A 40 -9.37 -2.53 -2.21
CA VAL A 40 -8.15 -1.84 -2.60
C VAL A 40 -6.98 -2.82 -2.54
N LEU A 41 -6.18 -2.88 -3.59
CA LEU A 41 -5.09 -3.83 -3.73
C LEU A 41 -3.71 -3.18 -3.67
N ALA A 42 -3.60 -1.90 -4.05
CA ALA A 42 -2.35 -1.15 -3.98
C ALA A 42 -2.61 0.35 -3.86
N ILE A 43 -1.61 1.06 -3.34
CA ILE A 43 -1.61 2.51 -3.13
C ILE A 43 -0.31 3.11 -3.66
N ALA A 44 -0.37 4.33 -4.19
CA ALA A 44 0.78 5.12 -4.56
C ALA A 44 0.56 6.59 -4.22
N ALA A 45 1.63 7.31 -3.86
CA ALA A 45 1.58 8.73 -3.59
C ALA A 45 1.27 9.52 -4.87
N ASP A 46 0.56 10.64 -4.73
CA ASP A 46 0.44 11.62 -5.78
C ASP A 46 1.65 12.56 -5.74
N PRO A 47 2.56 12.51 -6.72
CA PRO A 47 3.76 13.34 -6.71
C PRO A 47 3.47 14.85 -6.90
N THR A 48 2.23 15.17 -7.30
CA THR A 48 1.80 16.56 -7.56
C THR A 48 1.02 17.18 -6.40
N ARG A 49 0.57 16.35 -5.44
CA ARG A 49 -0.26 16.77 -4.31
C ARG A 49 0.05 15.96 -3.05
N GLY A 50 0.40 16.66 -1.97
CA GLY A 50 0.68 16.02 -0.68
C GLY A 50 -0.55 15.55 0.10
N ASP A 51 -1.78 15.78 -0.40
CA ASP A 51 -3.06 15.44 0.23
C ASP A 51 -3.85 14.37 -0.52
N ALA A 52 -3.28 13.79 -1.59
CA ALA A 52 -3.96 12.84 -2.46
C ALA A 52 -3.13 11.58 -2.72
N VAL A 53 -3.83 10.50 -2.99
CA VAL A 53 -3.24 9.19 -3.31
C VAL A 53 -3.92 8.57 -4.52
N PHE A 54 -3.19 7.67 -5.18
CA PHE A 54 -3.74 6.81 -6.22
C PHE A 54 -3.94 5.40 -5.67
N LEU A 55 -5.09 4.83 -5.97
CA LEU A 55 -5.51 3.51 -5.52
C LEU A 55 -5.74 2.60 -6.72
N ALA A 56 -5.38 1.33 -6.58
CA ALA A 56 -5.69 0.27 -7.53
C ALA A 56 -6.70 -0.69 -6.90
N GLU A 57 -7.80 -0.94 -7.62
CA GLU A 57 -8.96 -1.67 -7.10
C GLU A 57 -9.14 -3.04 -7.78
N SER A 58 -9.80 -3.96 -7.07
CA SER A 58 -10.15 -5.28 -7.59
C SER A 58 -11.19 -5.24 -8.72
N SER A 59 -11.90 -4.13 -8.87
CA SER A 59 -12.85 -3.88 -9.97
C SER A 59 -12.19 -3.59 -11.32
N GLY A 60 -10.85 -3.48 -11.38
CA GLY A 60 -10.14 -3.02 -12.57
C GLY A 60 -10.14 -1.50 -12.72
N THR A 61 -10.43 -0.80 -11.66
CA THR A 61 -10.46 0.67 -11.63
C THR A 61 -9.25 1.20 -10.87
N ALA A 62 -8.60 2.23 -11.40
CA ALA A 62 -7.68 3.05 -10.62
C ALA A 62 -8.39 4.37 -10.24
N ARG A 63 -8.06 4.91 -9.08
CA ARG A 63 -8.75 6.07 -8.50
C ARG A 63 -7.76 7.03 -7.89
N ARG A 64 -7.96 8.34 -8.09
CA ARG A 64 -7.29 9.40 -7.34
C ARG A 64 -8.22 9.85 -6.20
N LEU A 65 -7.77 9.70 -4.97
CA LEU A 65 -8.53 10.01 -3.76
C LEU A 65 -7.88 11.18 -3.02
N VAL A 66 -8.67 12.17 -2.62
CA VAL A 66 -8.25 13.24 -1.71
C VAL A 66 -8.52 12.77 -0.28
N LEU A 67 -7.49 12.75 0.56
CA LEU A 67 -7.56 12.14 1.89
C LEU A 67 -8.36 12.95 2.90
N GLU A 68 -8.34 14.29 2.81
CA GLU A 68 -9.06 15.18 3.73
C GLU A 68 -10.58 15.09 3.55
N THR A 69 -11.04 15.07 2.29
CA THR A 69 -12.47 15.08 1.97
C THR A 69 -13.05 13.68 1.74
N GLY A 70 -12.21 12.68 1.50
CA GLY A 70 -12.62 11.35 1.06
C GLY A 70 -13.20 11.31 -0.36
N GLU A 71 -13.07 12.41 -1.12
CA GLU A 71 -13.63 12.50 -2.47
C GLU A 71 -12.74 11.87 -3.52
N SER A 72 -13.38 11.17 -4.45
CA SER A 72 -12.72 10.64 -5.64
C SER A 72 -12.52 11.74 -6.68
N ALA A 73 -11.35 12.37 -6.68
CA ALA A 73 -11.02 13.45 -7.61
C ALA A 73 -10.96 12.97 -9.08
N ALA A 74 -10.58 11.72 -9.33
CA ALA A 74 -10.56 11.11 -10.65
C ALA A 74 -10.73 9.59 -10.58
N VAL A 75 -11.29 9.03 -11.66
CA VAL A 75 -11.46 7.59 -11.84
C VAL A 75 -10.95 7.21 -13.23
N TYR A 76 -10.08 6.21 -13.28
CA TYR A 76 -9.44 5.68 -14.48
C TYR A 76 -9.99 4.29 -14.79
N LYS A 77 -10.63 4.15 -15.95
CA LYS A 77 -11.33 2.93 -16.36
C LYS A 77 -10.70 2.31 -17.61
N GLY A 78 -11.01 1.05 -17.86
CA GLY A 78 -10.58 0.32 -19.05
C GLY A 78 -10.44 -1.17 -18.78
N PRO A 79 -9.60 -1.58 -17.79
CA PRO A 79 -9.52 -2.98 -17.39
C PRO A 79 -10.84 -3.48 -16.79
N THR A 80 -11.08 -4.79 -16.95
CA THR A 80 -12.21 -5.50 -16.31
C THR A 80 -11.73 -6.53 -15.29
N ALA A 81 -10.42 -6.59 -15.07
CA ALA A 81 -9.77 -7.51 -14.13
C ALA A 81 -9.01 -6.72 -13.05
N PRO A 82 -8.74 -7.31 -11.87
CA PRO A 82 -8.07 -6.67 -10.75
C PRO A 82 -6.73 -6.01 -11.10
N LEU A 83 -6.45 -4.89 -10.44
CA LEU A 83 -5.20 -4.14 -10.54
C LEU A 83 -4.38 -4.34 -9.26
N PRO A 84 -3.45 -5.30 -9.20
CA PRO A 84 -2.69 -5.60 -7.98
C PRO A 84 -1.53 -4.64 -7.69
N CYS A 85 -1.14 -3.80 -8.64
CA CYS A 85 -0.04 -2.86 -8.48
C CYS A 85 -0.29 -1.58 -9.29
N ILE A 86 0.31 -0.48 -8.81
CA ILE A 86 0.16 0.86 -9.37
C ILE A 86 1.46 1.66 -9.19
N CYS A 87 1.81 2.46 -10.17
CA CYS A 87 2.87 3.46 -10.05
C CYS A 87 2.59 4.67 -10.94
N LEU A 88 3.31 5.77 -10.70
CA LEU A 88 3.24 6.98 -11.52
C LEU A 88 4.60 7.29 -12.15
N SER A 89 4.55 8.05 -13.24
CA SER A 89 5.73 8.73 -13.74
C SER A 89 6.23 9.76 -12.71
N THR A 90 7.52 10.06 -12.72
CA THR A 90 8.13 11.00 -11.75
C THR A 90 7.53 12.41 -11.80
N ASP A 91 7.03 12.82 -12.96
CA ASP A 91 6.34 14.11 -13.16
C ASP A 91 4.83 14.05 -12.79
N GLY A 92 4.31 12.87 -12.42
CA GLY A 92 2.91 12.67 -12.10
C GLY A 92 1.95 12.77 -13.29
N SER A 93 2.45 12.84 -14.52
CA SER A 93 1.60 13.01 -15.71
C SER A 93 0.91 11.72 -16.15
N THR A 94 1.53 10.57 -15.89
CA THR A 94 1.06 9.27 -16.34
C THR A 94 0.94 8.28 -15.20
N LEU A 95 -0.20 7.63 -15.12
CA LEU A 95 -0.52 6.55 -14.20
C LEU A 95 -0.35 5.21 -14.90
N TYR A 96 0.30 4.25 -14.23
CA TYR A 96 0.46 2.87 -14.70
C TYR A 96 -0.09 1.90 -13.68
N ALA A 97 -0.75 0.85 -14.15
CA ALA A 97 -1.22 -0.24 -13.30
C ALA A 97 -1.04 -1.59 -13.99
N GLY A 98 -0.45 -2.55 -13.27
CA GLY A 98 -0.46 -3.94 -13.71
C GLY A 98 -1.84 -4.55 -13.53
N CYS A 99 -2.22 -5.48 -14.39
CA CYS A 99 -3.54 -6.07 -14.42
C CYS A 99 -3.49 -7.61 -14.51
N TRP A 100 -4.51 -8.26 -13.99
CA TRP A 100 -4.67 -9.71 -14.13
C TRP A 100 -5.04 -10.13 -15.56
N ASP A 101 -5.34 -9.15 -16.45
CA ASP A 101 -5.48 -9.43 -17.89
C ASP A 101 -4.13 -9.62 -18.61
N ARG A 102 -3.03 -9.77 -17.89
CA ARG A 102 -1.65 -9.96 -18.36
C ARG A 102 -1.03 -8.75 -19.02
N SER A 103 -1.62 -7.58 -18.87
CA SER A 103 -1.14 -6.33 -19.45
C SER A 103 -0.87 -5.27 -18.38
N ILE A 104 -0.15 -4.22 -18.77
CA ILE A 104 -0.05 -3.00 -18.00
C ILE A 104 -0.86 -1.94 -18.72
N TRP A 105 -1.73 -1.30 -18.00
CA TRP A 105 -2.53 -0.18 -18.48
C TRP A 105 -1.86 1.14 -18.09
N SER A 106 -2.00 2.14 -18.95
CA SER A 106 -1.59 3.49 -18.61
C SER A 106 -2.72 4.49 -18.89
N TRP A 107 -2.67 5.62 -18.18
CA TRP A 107 -3.61 6.73 -18.37
C TRP A 107 -2.88 8.05 -18.21
N ASP A 108 -3.25 9.02 -19.02
CA ASP A 108 -2.91 10.42 -18.77
C ASP A 108 -3.70 10.91 -17.55
N VAL A 109 -3.00 11.39 -16.53
CA VAL A 109 -3.60 11.74 -15.23
C VAL A 109 -4.57 12.90 -15.36
N LYS A 110 -4.26 13.89 -16.19
CA LYS A 110 -5.08 15.11 -16.36
C LYS A 110 -6.34 14.86 -17.19
N SER A 111 -6.20 14.22 -18.35
CA SER A 111 -7.32 13.97 -19.26
C SER A 111 -8.11 12.71 -18.90
N ARG A 112 -7.54 11.82 -18.07
CA ARG A 112 -8.08 10.50 -17.69
C ARG A 112 -8.25 9.53 -18.85
N LYS A 113 -7.64 9.83 -19.99
CA LYS A 113 -7.72 8.97 -21.18
C LYS A 113 -6.72 7.83 -21.07
N PRO A 114 -7.09 6.62 -21.52
CA PRO A 114 -6.15 5.53 -21.66
C PRO A 114 -4.99 5.92 -22.59
N GLY A 115 -3.78 5.56 -22.17
CA GLY A 115 -2.56 5.67 -22.98
C GLY A 115 -2.15 4.33 -23.59
N HIS A 116 -0.86 4.04 -23.60
CA HIS A 116 -0.35 2.76 -24.08
C HIS A 116 -0.81 1.59 -23.20
N LYS A 117 -1.15 0.48 -23.84
CA LYS A 117 -1.34 -0.80 -23.18
C LYS A 117 -0.15 -1.69 -23.51
N PHE A 118 0.64 -2.05 -22.47
CA PHE A 118 1.85 -2.87 -22.64
C PHE A 118 1.45 -4.35 -22.53
N THR A 119 1.74 -5.11 -23.58
CA THR A 119 1.37 -6.53 -23.67
C THR A 119 2.62 -7.38 -23.92
N GLY A 120 2.77 -8.49 -23.19
CA GLY A 120 3.95 -9.36 -23.33
C GLY A 120 4.16 -10.33 -22.19
N HIS A 121 3.58 -10.09 -21.01
CA HIS A 121 3.47 -11.11 -19.97
C HIS A 121 2.52 -12.23 -20.39
N THR A 122 2.84 -13.45 -20.02
CA THR A 122 2.02 -14.64 -20.29
C THR A 122 1.07 -14.97 -19.14
N ASP A 123 1.26 -14.36 -17.97
CA ASP A 123 0.42 -14.48 -16.79
C ASP A 123 0.24 -13.10 -16.12
N PHE A 124 -0.47 -13.02 -15.00
CA PHE A 124 -0.84 -11.79 -14.29
C PHE A 124 0.36 -10.89 -14.00
N VAL A 125 0.23 -9.58 -14.27
CA VAL A 125 1.22 -8.59 -13.86
C VAL A 125 1.00 -8.25 -12.39
N LYS A 126 2.02 -8.49 -11.57
CA LYS A 126 1.93 -8.36 -10.12
C LYS A 126 2.69 -7.18 -9.54
N ALA A 127 3.73 -6.73 -10.23
CA ALA A 127 4.54 -5.60 -9.82
C ALA A 127 4.82 -4.69 -11.01
N VAL A 128 4.84 -3.38 -10.78
CA VAL A 128 5.21 -2.37 -11.76
C VAL A 128 5.91 -1.21 -11.07
N ILE A 129 7.04 -0.79 -11.61
CA ILE A 129 7.76 0.40 -11.18
C ILE A 129 8.14 1.25 -12.38
N TYR A 130 8.15 2.57 -12.16
CA TYR A 130 8.65 3.54 -13.13
C TYR A 130 10.01 4.05 -12.68
N VAL A 131 10.96 4.07 -13.58
CA VAL A 131 12.32 4.54 -13.30
C VAL A 131 12.83 5.42 -14.45
N ASN A 132 13.62 6.44 -14.11
CA ASN A 132 14.40 7.20 -15.06
C ASN A 132 15.86 6.77 -14.95
N SER A 133 16.45 6.33 -16.04
CA SER A 133 17.84 5.89 -16.09
C SER A 133 18.52 6.48 -17.31
N GLY A 134 19.59 7.27 -17.10
CA GLY A 134 20.35 7.89 -18.19
C GLY A 134 19.51 8.77 -19.11
N GLY A 135 18.51 9.48 -18.56
CA GLY A 135 17.58 10.32 -19.32
C GLY A 135 16.49 9.54 -20.07
N ARG A 136 16.42 8.23 -19.92
CA ARG A 136 15.36 7.38 -20.47
C ARG A 136 14.34 7.03 -19.40
N ASN A 137 13.08 7.15 -19.77
CA ASN A 137 11.95 6.74 -18.94
C ASN A 137 11.63 5.29 -19.25
N LEU A 138 11.77 4.43 -18.24
CA LEU A 138 11.54 3.00 -18.34
C LEU A 138 10.42 2.58 -17.41
N LEU A 139 9.60 1.65 -17.86
CA LEU A 139 8.66 0.93 -17.03
C LEU A 139 9.20 -0.49 -16.86
N ILE A 140 9.17 -1.01 -15.62
CA ILE A 140 9.65 -2.35 -15.31
C ILE A 140 8.53 -3.09 -14.63
N SER A 141 8.22 -4.28 -15.11
CA SER A 141 7.13 -5.08 -14.60
C SER A 141 7.57 -6.49 -14.24
N GLY A 142 6.94 -7.05 -13.21
CA GLY A 142 7.09 -8.44 -12.79
C GLY A 142 5.77 -9.18 -12.89
N GLY A 143 5.83 -10.37 -13.48
CA GLY A 143 4.65 -11.20 -13.72
C GLY A 143 4.59 -12.47 -12.88
N ALA A 144 3.41 -13.06 -12.85
CA ALA A 144 3.21 -14.41 -12.34
C ALA A 144 3.84 -15.49 -13.25
N ASP A 145 4.27 -15.12 -14.44
CA ASP A 145 5.07 -15.91 -15.39
C ASP A 145 6.56 -15.99 -14.99
N ALA A 146 6.95 -15.40 -13.85
CA ALA A 146 8.32 -15.34 -13.34
C ALA A 146 9.28 -14.48 -14.18
N ASP A 147 8.79 -13.76 -15.17
CA ASP A 147 9.59 -12.86 -15.99
C ASP A 147 9.55 -11.41 -15.41
N VAL A 148 10.69 -10.72 -15.52
CA VAL A 148 10.77 -9.28 -15.33
C VAL A 148 10.97 -8.65 -16.72
N ILE A 149 10.08 -7.73 -17.10
CA ILE A 149 10.11 -7.10 -18.44
C ILE A 149 10.40 -5.62 -18.31
N ILE A 150 11.30 -5.13 -19.15
CA ILE A 150 11.63 -3.71 -19.30
C ILE A 150 10.96 -3.18 -20.56
N TRP A 151 10.27 -2.05 -20.40
CA TRP A 151 9.51 -1.39 -21.47
C TRP A 151 10.02 0.03 -21.71
N ASP A 152 10.01 0.43 -22.94
CA ASP A 152 10.14 1.83 -23.32
C ASP A 152 8.77 2.52 -23.15
N VAL A 153 8.73 3.55 -22.34
CA VAL A 153 7.48 4.25 -22.02
C VAL A 153 6.90 5.02 -23.21
N ILE A 154 7.80 5.54 -24.09
CA ILE A 154 7.41 6.40 -25.22
C ILE A 154 6.78 5.56 -26.32
N THR A 155 7.44 4.44 -26.66
CA THR A 155 7.02 3.59 -27.79
C THR A 155 6.04 2.49 -27.36
N GLY A 156 5.95 2.19 -26.07
CA GLY A 156 5.21 1.04 -25.56
C GLY A 156 5.88 -0.31 -25.85
N SER A 157 7.09 -0.31 -26.39
CA SER A 157 7.79 -1.50 -26.83
C SER A 157 8.49 -2.23 -25.71
N ARG A 158 8.51 -3.55 -25.77
CA ARG A 158 9.30 -4.40 -24.90
C ARG A 158 10.78 -4.31 -25.31
N LEU A 159 11.65 -3.86 -24.39
CA LEU A 159 13.08 -3.74 -24.60
C LEU A 159 13.81 -5.03 -24.22
N HIS A 160 13.56 -5.53 -23.00
CA HIS A 160 14.22 -6.73 -22.48
C HIS A 160 13.25 -7.60 -21.69
N VAL A 161 13.54 -8.91 -21.67
CA VAL A 161 12.93 -9.90 -20.77
C VAL A 161 14.05 -10.51 -19.94
N LEU A 162 14.00 -10.27 -18.63
CA LEU A 162 14.98 -10.76 -17.68
C LEU A 162 14.44 -12.03 -17.06
N LYS A 163 15.13 -13.13 -17.29
CA LYS A 163 14.80 -14.45 -16.77
C LYS A 163 15.78 -14.82 -15.66
N GLY A 164 15.29 -15.46 -14.61
CA GLY A 164 16.11 -15.86 -13.47
C GLY A 164 15.27 -16.42 -12.33
N HIS A 165 14.07 -15.93 -12.15
CA HIS A 165 13.14 -16.50 -11.19
C HIS A 165 12.47 -17.77 -11.71
N THR A 166 12.22 -18.70 -10.80
CA THR A 166 11.42 -19.90 -11.05
C THR A 166 10.01 -19.81 -10.49
N HIS A 167 9.74 -18.71 -9.77
CA HIS A 167 8.46 -18.45 -9.10
C HIS A 167 7.94 -17.07 -9.46
N LYS A 168 6.64 -16.87 -9.26
CA LYS A 168 5.92 -15.60 -9.53
C LYS A 168 6.61 -14.42 -8.88
N ILE A 169 6.85 -13.36 -9.63
CA ILE A 169 7.33 -12.09 -9.08
C ILE A 169 6.21 -11.46 -8.24
N GLN A 170 6.56 -11.00 -7.05
CA GLN A 170 5.62 -10.33 -6.14
C GLN A 170 5.88 -8.84 -6.03
N CYS A 171 7.15 -8.44 -6.00
CA CYS A 171 7.54 -7.05 -5.85
C CYS A 171 8.83 -6.74 -6.61
N LEU A 172 8.98 -5.47 -6.98
CA LEU A 172 10.16 -4.88 -7.60
C LEU A 172 10.56 -3.62 -6.85
N ALA A 173 11.85 -3.38 -6.71
CA ALA A 173 12.39 -2.12 -6.20
C ALA A 173 13.64 -1.73 -6.98
N ALA A 174 13.78 -0.44 -7.28
CA ALA A 174 15.00 0.11 -7.86
C ALA A 174 15.94 0.55 -6.75
N ASP A 175 17.21 0.20 -6.86
CA ASP A 175 18.24 0.63 -5.93
C ASP A 175 18.38 2.16 -5.95
N PRO A 176 18.19 2.87 -4.82
CA PRO A 176 18.25 4.32 -4.78
C PRO A 176 19.69 4.86 -4.89
N ILE A 177 20.69 4.10 -4.44
CA ILE A 177 22.08 4.58 -4.30
C ILE A 177 22.84 4.48 -5.64
N ALA A 178 22.54 3.52 -6.49
CA ALA A 178 23.23 3.28 -7.75
C ALA A 178 22.94 4.31 -8.85
N ARG A 179 22.47 5.52 -8.51
CA ARG A 179 21.99 6.52 -9.48
C ARG A 179 22.98 7.65 -9.81
N ALA A 180 24.28 7.47 -9.56
CA ALA A 180 25.26 8.40 -10.13
C ALA A 180 25.15 8.38 -11.67
N GLU A 181 25.32 9.54 -12.32
CA GLU A 181 25.27 9.62 -13.79
C GLU A 181 26.17 8.57 -14.43
N GLY A 182 25.62 7.76 -15.33
CA GLY A 182 26.35 6.68 -16.01
C GLY A 182 26.46 5.36 -15.26
N SER A 183 25.96 5.26 -14.03
CA SER A 183 25.90 3.98 -13.31
C SER A 183 24.83 3.06 -13.88
N PRO A 184 25.04 1.73 -13.83
CA PRO A 184 23.99 0.78 -14.18
C PRO A 184 22.76 0.94 -13.28
N LEU A 185 21.57 0.78 -13.85
CA LEU A 185 20.33 0.70 -13.11
C LEU A 185 20.27 -0.68 -12.45
N THR A 186 20.22 -0.75 -11.12
CA THR A 186 20.05 -2.02 -10.41
C THR A 186 18.61 -2.14 -9.92
N ILE A 187 17.95 -3.24 -10.29
CA ILE A 187 16.60 -3.59 -9.90
C ILE A 187 16.67 -4.84 -9.03
N PHE A 188 16.00 -4.77 -7.90
CA PHE A 188 15.77 -5.92 -7.04
C PHE A 188 14.37 -6.46 -7.29
N SER A 189 14.27 -7.78 -7.34
CA SER A 189 13.00 -8.48 -7.52
C SER A 189 12.83 -9.56 -6.46
N ALA A 190 11.65 -9.58 -5.86
CA ALA A 190 11.23 -10.60 -4.91
C ALA A 190 10.15 -11.47 -5.52
N SER A 191 10.20 -12.76 -5.23
CA SER A 191 9.26 -13.73 -5.78
C SER A 191 8.48 -14.48 -4.71
N SER A 192 7.53 -15.30 -5.12
CA SER A 192 6.86 -16.26 -4.23
C SER A 192 7.76 -17.42 -3.79
N GLY A 193 9.04 -17.39 -4.14
CA GLY A 193 10.11 -18.20 -3.57
C GLY A 193 10.78 -17.49 -2.38
N GLN A 194 11.90 -18.06 -1.95
CA GLN A 194 12.64 -17.62 -0.75
C GLN A 194 13.69 -16.53 -1.04
N GLY A 195 13.94 -16.24 -2.31
CA GLY A 195 15.08 -15.43 -2.75
C GLY A 195 14.71 -14.09 -3.34
N ILE A 196 15.63 -13.14 -3.13
CA ILE A 196 15.69 -11.86 -3.80
C ILE A 196 16.79 -11.95 -4.86
N GLN A 197 16.53 -11.41 -6.04
CA GLN A 197 17.45 -11.37 -7.15
C GLN A 197 17.64 -9.94 -7.63
N SER A 198 18.87 -9.56 -7.99
CA SER A 198 19.13 -8.25 -8.56
C SER A 198 19.57 -8.35 -10.01
N PHE A 199 19.16 -7.37 -10.80
CA PHE A 199 19.49 -7.20 -12.21
C PHE A 199 20.15 -5.84 -12.39
N SER A 200 21.39 -5.82 -12.84
CA SER A 200 22.08 -4.59 -13.20
C SER A 200 22.01 -4.38 -14.70
N ILE A 201 21.47 -3.25 -15.12
CA ILE A 201 21.18 -2.92 -16.51
C ILE A 201 22.03 -1.72 -16.88
N THR A 202 22.88 -1.86 -17.90
CA THR A 202 23.70 -0.75 -18.39
C THR A 202 22.83 0.35 -19.02
N PRO A 203 23.26 1.62 -18.99
CA PRO A 203 22.52 2.74 -19.62
C PRO A 203 22.24 2.53 -21.11
N SER A 204 23.12 1.80 -21.82
CA SER A 204 22.93 1.42 -23.22
C SER A 204 21.86 0.34 -23.43
N LEU A 205 21.36 -0.28 -22.35
CA LEU A 205 20.44 -1.44 -22.35
C LEU A 205 21.03 -2.66 -23.11
N GLY A 206 22.34 -2.71 -23.36
CA GLY A 206 22.98 -3.79 -24.11
C GLY A 206 23.32 -5.01 -23.25
N ASP A 207 23.77 -4.76 -22.04
CA ASP A 207 24.21 -5.82 -21.12
C ASP A 207 23.39 -5.82 -19.83
N THR A 208 22.94 -6.99 -19.45
CA THR A 208 22.25 -7.23 -18.19
C THR A 208 23.06 -8.24 -17.38
N VAL A 209 23.46 -7.84 -16.19
CA VAL A 209 24.14 -8.73 -15.25
C VAL A 209 23.13 -9.18 -14.19
N LEU A 210 22.94 -10.48 -14.10
CA LEU A 210 22.11 -11.14 -13.10
C LEU A 210 22.99 -11.54 -11.94
N SER A 211 22.59 -11.19 -10.70
CA SER A 211 23.24 -11.71 -9.50
C SER A 211 22.73 -13.10 -9.16
N ASP A 212 23.52 -13.83 -8.38
CA ASP A 212 22.99 -15.01 -7.71
C ASP A 212 21.90 -14.60 -6.73
N PRO A 213 20.78 -15.35 -6.65
CA PRO A 213 19.72 -15.05 -5.71
C PRO A 213 20.20 -15.29 -4.27
N PHE A 214 19.95 -14.34 -3.39
CA PHE A 214 20.25 -14.51 -1.97
C PHE A 214 18.96 -14.81 -1.19
N LYS A 215 19.05 -15.81 -0.32
CA LYS A 215 17.92 -16.24 0.52
C LYS A 215 17.88 -15.46 1.79
N VAL A 216 16.68 -14.94 2.10
CA VAL A 216 16.43 -14.13 3.29
C VAL A 216 15.27 -14.63 4.11
N HIS A 217 14.33 -15.30 3.47
CA HIS A 217 13.10 -15.80 4.08
C HIS A 217 12.90 -17.29 3.78
N GLU A 218 12.01 -17.91 4.53
CA GLU A 218 11.70 -19.34 4.33
C GLU A 218 10.60 -19.55 3.30
N THR A 219 9.84 -18.52 2.98
CA THR A 219 8.71 -18.56 2.05
C THR A 219 8.63 -17.32 1.15
N SER A 220 7.44 -17.05 0.61
CA SER A 220 7.14 -15.94 -0.30
C SER A 220 7.48 -14.57 0.29
N ILE A 221 8.17 -13.74 -0.46
CA ILE A 221 8.44 -12.35 -0.13
C ILE A 221 7.39 -11.51 -0.86
N TYR A 222 6.57 -10.77 -0.12
CA TYR A 222 5.49 -9.95 -0.67
C TYR A 222 5.92 -8.55 -1.04
N LYS A 223 6.83 -7.98 -0.24
CA LYS A 223 7.31 -6.61 -0.45
C LYS A 223 8.81 -6.51 -0.20
N ILE A 224 9.46 -5.68 -0.99
CA ILE A 224 10.79 -5.16 -0.77
C ILE A 224 10.74 -3.64 -0.88
N PHE A 225 11.46 -2.94 -0.01
CA PHE A 225 11.50 -1.50 0.07
C PHE A 225 12.90 -1.04 0.47
N PHE A 226 13.46 -0.07 -0.25
CA PHE A 226 14.71 0.57 0.13
C PHE A 226 14.44 1.80 0.96
N ASP A 227 15.16 1.94 2.05
CA ASP A 227 15.21 3.19 2.82
C ASP A 227 16.19 4.19 2.22
N GLU A 228 16.31 5.39 2.82
CA GLU A 228 17.20 6.46 2.35
C GLU A 228 18.67 6.10 2.53
N ASP A 229 19.03 5.26 3.50
CA ASP A 229 20.37 4.73 3.72
C ASP A 229 20.75 3.64 2.69
N GLY A 230 19.75 3.16 1.94
CA GLY A 230 19.88 2.12 0.92
C GLY A 230 19.88 0.71 1.50
N ASP A 231 19.40 0.55 2.72
CA ASP A 231 19.15 -0.75 3.30
C ASP A 231 17.81 -1.30 2.80
N LEU A 232 17.71 -2.62 2.71
CA LEU A 232 16.58 -3.31 2.09
C LEU A 232 15.67 -3.91 3.14
N TRP A 233 14.48 -3.36 3.27
CA TRP A 233 13.41 -3.88 4.10
C TRP A 233 12.56 -4.87 3.31
N THR A 234 12.15 -5.94 3.98
CA THR A 234 11.41 -7.05 3.36
C THR A 234 10.23 -7.46 4.21
N ALA A 235 9.12 -7.84 3.56
CA ALA A 235 7.92 -8.38 4.21
C ALA A 235 7.57 -9.75 3.60
N SER A 236 7.30 -10.74 4.45
CA SER A 236 7.20 -12.14 4.02
C SER A 236 6.03 -12.90 4.63
N ALA A 237 5.68 -14.00 3.97
CA ALA A 237 4.73 -15.01 4.44
C ALA A 237 5.30 -15.94 5.53
N ASP A 238 6.56 -15.79 5.94
CA ASP A 238 7.11 -16.46 7.12
C ASP A 238 6.82 -15.69 8.42
N ASN A 239 5.93 -14.71 8.36
CA ASN A 239 5.50 -13.86 9.48
C ASN A 239 6.58 -12.91 9.98
N ILE A 240 7.65 -12.69 9.23
CA ILE A 240 8.76 -11.84 9.66
C ILE A 240 8.96 -10.72 8.61
N ALA A 241 9.15 -9.50 9.10
CA ALA A 241 9.75 -8.42 8.32
C ALA A 241 11.22 -8.27 8.73
N ARG A 242 12.12 -8.04 7.77
CA ARG A 242 13.56 -7.97 8.01
C ARG A 242 14.15 -6.70 7.41
N CYS A 243 15.19 -6.17 8.09
CA CYS A 243 16.12 -5.22 7.52
C CYS A 243 17.39 -5.95 7.10
N LEU A 244 17.83 -5.71 5.88
CA LEU A 244 19.03 -6.27 5.29
C LEU A 244 19.98 -5.13 4.99
N THR A 245 21.10 -5.08 5.68
CA THR A 245 22.05 -3.99 5.51
C THR A 245 22.96 -4.23 4.31
N ARG A 246 23.16 -3.19 3.56
CA ARG A 246 24.04 -3.19 2.38
C ARG A 246 25.49 -3.45 2.77
N GLU A 247 25.97 -2.81 3.85
CA GLU A 247 27.34 -2.93 4.32
C GLU A 247 27.69 -4.36 4.73
N SER A 248 26.76 -5.10 5.30
CA SER A 248 26.95 -6.50 5.70
C SER A 248 26.79 -7.51 4.53
N GLY A 249 26.54 -7.02 3.30
CA GLY A 249 26.27 -7.86 2.12
C GLY A 249 24.88 -8.51 2.18
N TRP A 250 23.89 -7.75 2.55
CA TRP A 250 22.47 -8.13 2.63
C TRP A 250 22.15 -9.16 3.72
N LYS A 251 22.88 -9.10 4.84
CA LYS A 251 22.55 -9.90 6.02
C LYS A 251 21.45 -9.24 6.82
N SER A 252 20.60 -10.06 7.42
CA SER A 252 19.52 -9.60 8.28
C SER A 252 20.10 -9.14 9.63
N GLU A 253 19.87 -7.88 9.99
CA GLU A 253 20.23 -7.31 11.28
C GLU A 253 19.01 -7.16 12.20
N THR A 254 17.85 -6.85 11.62
CA THR A 254 16.60 -6.69 12.36
C THR A 254 15.56 -7.66 11.85
N ALA A 255 14.82 -8.28 12.77
CA ALA A 255 13.71 -9.17 12.48
C ALA A 255 12.49 -8.77 13.33
N LEU A 256 11.40 -8.40 12.67
CA LEU A 256 10.14 -7.99 13.29
C LEU A 256 9.12 -9.12 13.16
N GLU A 257 8.78 -9.77 14.26
CA GLU A 257 7.90 -10.94 14.27
C GLU A 257 6.43 -10.54 14.35
N HIS A 258 5.59 -11.24 13.58
CA HIS A 258 4.16 -10.99 13.46
C HIS A 258 3.37 -12.29 13.70
N PRO A 259 2.08 -12.17 14.09
CA PRO A 259 1.20 -13.35 14.25
C PRO A 259 0.84 -14.04 12.94
N ASP A 260 0.87 -13.30 11.81
CA ASP A 260 0.47 -13.78 10.47
C ASP A 260 1.34 -13.09 9.40
N TYR A 261 1.09 -13.38 8.13
CA TYR A 261 1.85 -12.90 6.97
C TYR A 261 1.99 -11.38 6.94
N VAL A 262 3.21 -10.91 6.76
CA VAL A 262 3.49 -9.48 6.54
C VAL A 262 3.36 -9.17 5.06
N LYS A 263 2.46 -8.23 4.73
CA LYS A 263 2.07 -7.95 3.34
C LYS A 263 2.77 -6.73 2.75
N ASP A 264 2.98 -5.70 3.56
CA ASP A 264 3.66 -4.49 3.14
C ASP A 264 4.52 -3.92 4.28
N ILE A 265 5.52 -3.13 3.90
CA ILE A 265 6.44 -2.47 4.82
C ILE A 265 6.87 -1.13 4.24
N VAL A 266 6.88 -0.11 5.06
CA VAL A 266 7.39 1.23 4.74
C VAL A 266 8.16 1.78 5.93
N VAL A 267 9.07 2.72 5.67
CA VAL A 267 9.90 3.38 6.69
C VAL A 267 9.61 4.87 6.69
N ASP A 268 9.43 5.45 7.86
CA ASP A 268 9.42 6.88 8.10
C ASP A 268 10.77 7.29 8.71
N GLU A 269 11.68 7.72 7.86
CA GLU A 269 13.03 8.12 8.25
C GLU A 269 13.03 9.29 9.22
N ALA A 270 12.15 10.26 8.95
CA ALA A 270 12.10 11.50 9.72
C ALA A 270 11.79 11.28 11.20
N ARG A 271 11.05 10.21 11.52
CA ARG A 271 10.66 9.87 12.90
C ARG A 271 11.27 8.58 13.41
N GLY A 272 12.01 7.86 12.58
CA GLY A 272 12.64 6.58 12.95
C GLY A 272 11.64 5.45 13.14
N TRP A 273 10.54 5.45 12.37
CA TRP A 273 9.52 4.41 12.43
C TRP A 273 9.63 3.42 11.28
N VAL A 274 9.40 2.16 11.58
CA VAL A 274 9.08 1.12 10.60
C VAL A 274 7.61 0.77 10.75
N ILE A 275 6.87 0.74 9.66
CA ILE A 275 5.44 0.43 9.66
C ILE A 275 5.20 -0.81 8.82
N THR A 276 4.47 -1.76 9.37
CA THR A 276 4.17 -3.03 8.72
C THR A 276 2.67 -3.26 8.61
N ALA A 277 2.23 -3.79 7.47
CA ALA A 277 0.87 -4.27 7.25
C ALA A 277 0.83 -5.79 7.33
N CYS A 278 -0.13 -6.33 8.07
CA CYS A 278 -0.23 -7.75 8.30
C CYS A 278 -1.59 -8.31 7.81
N ARG A 279 -1.61 -9.60 7.49
CA ARG A 279 -2.82 -10.32 7.12
C ARG A 279 -3.81 -10.45 8.28
N ASP A 280 -3.35 -10.33 9.52
CA ASP A 280 -4.18 -10.31 10.73
C ASP A 280 -5.03 -9.04 10.90
N GLU A 281 -5.09 -8.18 9.85
CA GLU A 281 -5.91 -6.96 9.77
C GLU A 281 -5.30 -5.75 10.53
N GLU A 282 -4.09 -5.89 11.07
CA GLU A 282 -3.46 -4.87 11.89
C GLU A 282 -2.30 -4.17 11.18
N VAL A 283 -2.10 -2.89 11.51
CA VAL A 283 -0.94 -2.09 11.11
C VAL A 283 -0.08 -1.87 12.35
N ARG A 284 1.22 -2.24 12.28
CA ARG A 284 2.13 -2.14 13.42
C ARG A 284 3.19 -1.10 13.20
N LEU A 285 3.46 -0.35 14.25
CA LEU A 285 4.49 0.68 14.31
C LEU A 285 5.64 0.18 15.19
N TRP A 286 6.83 0.16 14.64
CA TRP A 286 8.04 -0.33 15.29
C TRP A 286 9.06 0.78 15.37
N ASP A 287 9.83 0.80 16.46
CA ASP A 287 11.02 1.64 16.55
C ASP A 287 12.13 1.07 15.64
N ARG A 288 12.63 1.89 14.70
CA ARG A 288 13.63 1.46 13.72
C ARG A 288 14.96 1.04 14.36
N ALA A 289 15.38 1.74 15.42
CA ALA A 289 16.68 1.54 16.04
C ALA A 289 16.70 0.30 16.94
N THR A 290 15.59 0.03 17.65
CA THR A 290 15.52 -1.07 18.62
C THR A 290 14.83 -2.31 18.06
N GLY A 291 13.98 -2.17 17.03
CA GLY A 291 13.12 -3.22 16.55
C GLY A 291 11.94 -3.55 17.49
N GLU A 292 11.71 -2.73 18.52
CA GLU A 292 10.64 -2.95 19.48
C GLU A 292 9.28 -2.47 18.93
N LEU A 293 8.20 -3.22 19.22
CA LEU A 293 6.85 -2.83 18.87
C LEU A 293 6.40 -1.63 19.72
N HIS A 294 6.18 -0.50 19.05
CA HIS A 294 5.72 0.71 19.72
C HIS A 294 4.20 0.78 19.83
N HIS A 295 3.48 0.46 18.76
CA HIS A 295 2.00 0.51 18.73
C HIS A 295 1.41 -0.41 17.67
N THR A 296 0.14 -0.80 17.88
CA THR A 296 -0.66 -1.54 16.90
C THR A 296 -1.93 -0.75 16.63
N PHE A 297 -2.11 -0.34 15.39
CA PHE A 297 -3.33 0.33 14.93
C PHE A 297 -4.36 -0.71 14.50
N SER A 298 -5.47 -0.77 15.22
CA SER A 298 -6.60 -1.66 14.97
C SER A 298 -7.74 -0.92 14.29
N GLY A 299 -8.22 -1.45 13.16
CA GLY A 299 -9.35 -0.82 12.47
C GLY A 299 -9.83 -1.59 11.26
N HIS A 300 -8.93 -2.08 10.43
CA HIS A 300 -9.30 -2.92 9.30
C HIS A 300 -9.93 -4.24 9.79
N PHE A 301 -10.82 -4.81 8.97
CA PHE A 301 -11.50 -6.08 9.26
C PHE A 301 -11.23 -7.15 8.20
N GLU A 302 -10.30 -6.88 7.32
CA GLU A 302 -9.70 -7.78 6.34
C GLU A 302 -8.21 -7.44 6.16
N GLU A 303 -7.48 -8.28 5.42
CA GLU A 303 -6.06 -8.13 5.12
C GLU A 303 -5.69 -6.72 4.64
N VAL A 304 -4.67 -6.13 5.26
CA VAL A 304 -4.08 -4.85 4.85
C VAL A 304 -3.13 -5.12 3.68
N THR A 305 -3.38 -4.49 2.53
CA THR A 305 -2.71 -4.78 1.27
C THR A 305 -1.62 -3.79 0.89
N GLY A 306 -1.64 -2.59 1.47
CA GLY A 306 -0.66 -1.57 1.14
C GLY A 306 -0.57 -0.46 2.18
N LEU A 307 0.62 0.10 2.28
CA LEU A 307 0.99 1.21 3.15
C LEU A 307 1.63 2.33 2.35
N LEU A 308 1.44 3.56 2.82
CA LEU A 308 2.10 4.75 2.28
C LEU A 308 2.32 5.76 3.41
N VAL A 309 3.55 6.22 3.60
CA VAL A 309 3.84 7.37 4.47
C VAL A 309 3.58 8.65 3.70
N LEU A 310 2.77 9.54 4.26
CA LEU A 310 2.44 10.83 3.66
C LEU A 310 2.42 11.91 4.75
N GLY A 311 3.42 12.79 4.75
CA GLY A 311 3.59 13.81 5.79
C GLY A 311 3.77 13.20 7.18
N SER A 312 2.85 13.50 8.10
CA SER A 312 2.84 12.99 9.47
C SER A 312 1.93 11.79 9.69
N LYS A 313 1.44 11.18 8.61
CA LYS A 313 0.51 10.05 8.68
C LYS A 313 1.00 8.87 7.87
N VAL A 314 0.65 7.66 8.29
CA VAL A 314 0.64 6.49 7.44
C VAL A 314 -0.78 6.21 6.95
N ILE A 315 -0.89 5.96 5.66
CA ILE A 315 -2.14 5.59 4.99
C ILE A 315 -2.11 4.09 4.76
N SER A 316 -3.12 3.39 5.22
CA SER A 316 -3.28 1.96 4.98
C SER A 316 -4.50 1.68 4.10
N VAL A 317 -4.36 0.67 3.25
CA VAL A 317 -5.45 0.20 2.38
C VAL A 317 -5.65 -1.30 2.56
N SER A 318 -6.90 -1.75 2.38
CA SER A 318 -7.27 -3.14 2.66
C SER A 318 -8.27 -3.68 1.64
N ILE A 319 -8.37 -5.01 1.58
CA ILE A 319 -9.44 -5.70 0.86
C ILE A 319 -10.81 -5.54 1.54
N ASP A 320 -10.89 -4.88 2.70
CA ASP A 320 -12.14 -4.44 3.32
C ASP A 320 -12.79 -3.23 2.62
N ALA A 321 -12.18 -2.76 1.53
CA ALA A 321 -12.59 -1.59 0.77
C ALA A 321 -12.54 -0.28 1.57
N THR A 322 -11.66 -0.17 2.56
CA THR A 322 -11.40 1.08 3.29
C THR A 322 -9.98 1.57 3.10
N VAL A 323 -9.84 2.90 3.16
CA VAL A 323 -8.58 3.62 3.29
C VAL A 323 -8.58 4.25 4.67
N ARG A 324 -7.53 4.04 5.45
CA ARG A 324 -7.40 4.57 6.81
C ARG A 324 -6.14 5.38 6.98
N GLN A 325 -6.19 6.34 7.90
CA GLN A 325 -5.10 7.28 8.19
C GLN A 325 -4.70 7.15 9.65
N TRP A 326 -3.41 7.01 9.92
CA TRP A 326 -2.90 6.83 11.27
C TRP A 326 -1.80 7.84 11.55
N PRO A 327 -1.80 8.49 12.70
CA PRO A 327 -0.78 9.47 13.05
C PRO A 327 0.57 8.80 13.29
N LEU A 328 1.65 9.47 12.88
CA LEU A 328 3.02 9.07 13.17
C LEU A 328 3.71 10.02 14.16
N ASP A 329 3.09 11.14 14.51
CA ASP A 329 3.60 12.01 15.56
C ASP A 329 3.45 11.33 16.93
N PRO A 330 4.53 11.26 17.75
CA PRO A 330 4.50 10.58 19.04
C PRO A 330 3.42 11.10 20.01
N LYS A 331 3.10 12.40 19.97
CA LYS A 331 2.05 12.98 20.82
C LYS A 331 0.66 12.54 20.37
N GLU A 332 0.42 12.55 19.07
CA GLU A 332 -0.86 12.10 18.50
C GLU A 332 -1.08 10.60 18.72
N ILE A 333 -0.01 9.79 18.62
CA ILE A 333 -0.05 8.36 18.96
C ILE A 333 -0.43 8.15 20.42
N GLN A 334 0.13 8.94 21.35
CA GLN A 334 -0.23 8.83 22.78
C GLN A 334 -1.70 9.20 23.02
N LEU A 335 -2.20 10.22 22.35
CA LEU A 335 -3.62 10.60 22.42
C LEU A 335 -4.52 9.50 21.85
N ALA A 336 -4.16 8.92 20.71
CA ALA A 336 -4.88 7.80 20.12
C ALA A 336 -4.93 6.58 21.06
N LYS A 337 -3.80 6.23 21.69
CA LYS A 337 -3.72 5.17 22.71
C LYS A 337 -4.62 5.44 23.92
N ALA A 338 -4.68 6.67 24.37
CA ALA A 338 -5.53 7.07 25.49
C ALA A 338 -7.03 6.92 25.12
N ALA A 339 -7.42 7.41 23.95
CA ALA A 339 -8.79 7.32 23.43
C ALA A 339 -9.24 5.87 23.18
N GLU A 340 -8.35 4.98 22.74
CA GLU A 340 -8.64 3.55 22.59
C GLU A 340 -8.89 2.89 23.95
N LYS A 341 -8.05 3.16 24.94
CA LYS A 341 -8.23 2.65 26.31
C LYS A 341 -9.53 3.12 26.98
N GLU A 342 -9.92 4.37 26.75
CA GLU A 342 -11.19 4.92 27.25
C GLU A 342 -12.39 4.22 26.60
N LYS A 343 -12.35 3.96 25.30
CA LYS A 343 -13.39 3.19 24.58
C LYS A 343 -13.47 1.75 25.06
N GLU A 344 -12.35 1.09 25.32
CA GLU A 344 -12.31 -0.29 25.85
C GLU A 344 -12.81 -0.36 27.30
N ALA A 345 -12.57 0.69 28.09
CA ALA A 345 -13.05 0.79 29.46
C ALA A 345 -14.55 1.11 29.58
N GLY A 346 -15.26 1.29 28.45
CA GLY A 346 -16.70 1.59 28.42
C GLY A 346 -17.05 2.99 28.93
N VAL A 347 -16.08 3.87 29.01
CA VAL A 347 -16.30 5.29 29.33
C VAL A 347 -16.83 5.96 28.06
N GLU A 348 -18.09 6.38 28.05
CA GLU A 348 -18.60 7.24 26.98
C GLU A 348 -17.72 8.51 26.93
N PRO A 349 -17.24 8.90 25.74
CA PRO A 349 -16.49 10.14 25.60
C PRO A 349 -17.34 11.30 26.12
N ALA A 350 -16.75 12.13 26.95
CA ALA A 350 -17.39 13.37 27.40
C ALA A 350 -17.88 14.12 26.16
N PRO A 351 -19.14 14.62 26.14
CA PRO A 351 -19.67 15.34 25.02
C PRO A 351 -18.69 16.48 24.69
N GLU A 352 -18.31 16.59 23.42
CA GLU A 352 -17.51 17.73 22.95
C GLU A 352 -18.17 19.00 23.47
N PRO A 353 -17.39 19.97 23.99
CA PRO A 353 -17.98 21.25 24.40
C PRO A 353 -18.69 21.81 23.16
N ALA A 354 -19.97 22.05 23.30
CA ALA A 354 -20.78 22.64 22.24
C ALA A 354 -20.03 23.88 21.73
N PRO A 355 -19.94 24.09 20.40
CA PRO A 355 -19.29 25.27 19.87
C PRO A 355 -19.91 26.46 20.59
N GLU A 356 -19.06 27.29 21.22
CA GLU A 356 -19.52 28.49 21.89
C GLU A 356 -20.40 29.26 20.90
N SER A 357 -21.68 29.42 21.26
CA SER A 357 -22.60 30.11 20.40
C SER A 357 -22.07 31.54 20.26
N MET A 358 -21.87 31.98 19.00
CA MET A 358 -21.46 33.36 18.75
C MET A 358 -22.58 34.37 19.05
N LEU A 359 -23.73 33.89 19.51
CA LEU A 359 -24.90 34.68 19.89
C LEU A 359 -24.79 35.10 21.35
N THR A 360 -25.10 36.32 21.65
CA THR A 360 -25.21 36.79 23.01
C THR A 360 -26.44 36.21 23.68
N GLU A 361 -26.48 36.16 25.02
CA GLU A 361 -27.63 35.64 25.78
C GLU A 361 -28.97 36.37 25.44
N GLU A 362 -28.90 37.64 24.95
CA GLU A 362 -30.04 38.37 24.47
C GLU A 362 -30.55 37.88 23.11
N GLU A 363 -29.63 37.59 22.20
CA GLU A 363 -29.96 37.05 20.85
C GLU A 363 -30.50 35.62 20.91
N GLU A 364 -30.03 34.79 21.87
CA GLU A 364 -30.57 33.45 22.10
C GLU A 364 -32.01 33.51 22.66
N ARG A 365 -32.31 34.45 23.54
CA ARG A 365 -33.68 34.66 24.06
C ARG A 365 -34.65 35.17 22.99
N GLU A 366 -34.22 36.10 22.14
CA GLU A 366 -35.04 36.56 21.03
C GLU A 366 -35.35 35.45 20.02
N LEU A 367 -34.40 34.52 19.81
CA LEU A 367 -34.58 33.37 18.92
C LEU A 367 -35.54 32.32 19.51
N ASP A 368 -35.46 32.07 20.82
CA ASP A 368 -36.39 31.17 21.53
C ASP A 368 -37.81 31.72 21.58
N ASP A 369 -37.99 33.02 21.78
CA ASP A 369 -39.29 33.66 21.74
C ASP A 369 -39.93 33.61 20.34
N LEU A 370 -39.13 33.74 19.27
CA LEU A 370 -39.60 33.63 17.89
C LEU A 370 -39.97 32.16 17.49
N LEU A 371 -39.34 31.18 18.08
CA LEU A 371 -39.64 29.77 17.81
C LEU A 371 -40.85 29.22 18.59
N ASN A 372 -41.20 29.85 19.70
CA ASN A 372 -42.34 29.44 20.53
C ASN A 372 -43.68 30.16 20.18
N ASP A 373 -43.63 31.15 19.29
CA ASP A 373 -44.84 31.92 18.85
C ASP A 373 -45.42 31.43 17.49
N SER A 374 -45.08 30.16 17.07
CA SER A 374 -45.54 29.57 15.81
C SER A 374 -46.50 28.41 16.00
#